data_6e9212247fdb8c821791aefab60b5fd1
#
_entry.id   6e9212247fdb8c821791aefab60b5fd1
#
_cell.length_a   1.000
_cell.length_b   1.000
_cell.length_c   1.000
_cell.angle_alpha   90.00
_cell.angle_beta   90.00
_cell.angle_gamma   90.00
#
_symmetry.space_group_name_H-M   'P 1'
#
loop_
_entity.id
_entity.type
_entity.pdbx_description
1 polymer ?
#
loop_
_entity_poly.entity_id
_entity_poly.type
_entity_poly.pdbx_seq_one_letter_code
_entity_poly.pdbx_strand_id
1 'polypeptide(L)'
;MKTYAIGDLQGCVHEAQLLLDRIAAESSEAAIVFVGDLVNRGPASLAALRRVAALCDASGGRIEALLGNHDLHLLAVACGAQQASKSDTLDEILAAPDRDVLMDWLRRRPLAKLAGRHLLVHAGVFPQWSAEKTIALAAEVEAVLRGPGWIDFLGQMYGNEPDRWDDSLTGVARLRCIVNALTRMRFCSPGGAMEFGAKEQAGAPVGSGLLPWFDLPGRQTRDVTVVFGHWSALGLLLRDDVIGLDSGCVWGGKLSAVCLEDRSLLQVACPEYKQHAGRAKAESKT
;
A
#
# COMPACT_ATOMS: atom_id res chain seq x y z
N MET A 1 22.81 10.22 1.58
CA MET A 1 22.39 8.83 1.30
C MET A 1 21.07 8.95 0.53
N LYS A 2 20.96 8.31 -0.64
CA LYS A 2 19.71 8.32 -1.42
C LYS A 2 18.67 7.40 -0.77
N THR A 3 17.40 7.82 -0.83
CA THR A 3 16.25 7.03 -0.34
C THR A 3 15.30 6.78 -1.50
N TYR A 4 15.00 5.53 -1.79
CA TYR A 4 14.05 5.14 -2.83
C TYR A 4 12.75 4.62 -2.21
N ALA A 5 11.62 5.13 -2.69
CA ALA A 5 10.31 4.55 -2.44
C ALA A 5 9.92 3.66 -3.63
N ILE A 6 9.46 2.44 -3.37
CA ILE A 6 9.05 1.45 -4.38
C ILE A 6 7.54 1.20 -4.23
N GLY A 7 6.82 1.22 -5.36
CA GLY A 7 5.38 0.93 -5.43
C GLY A 7 5.04 -0.54 -5.18
N ASP A 8 3.78 -0.88 -5.42
CA ASP A 8 3.17 -2.17 -5.14
C ASP A 8 3.87 -3.32 -5.87
N LEU A 9 4.38 -4.30 -5.12
CA LEU A 9 5.04 -5.48 -5.67
C LEU A 9 4.04 -6.54 -6.12
N GLN A 10 3.04 -6.79 -5.31
CA GLN A 10 2.00 -7.78 -5.55
C GLN A 10 2.54 -9.13 -6.08
N GLY A 11 3.63 -9.65 -5.49
CA GLY A 11 4.23 -10.92 -5.87
C GLY A 11 5.09 -10.89 -7.16
N CYS A 12 5.37 -9.72 -7.74
CA CYS A 12 6.24 -9.55 -8.91
C CYS A 12 7.73 -9.52 -8.49
N VAL A 13 8.22 -10.63 -7.95
CA VAL A 13 9.56 -10.71 -7.33
C VAL A 13 10.69 -10.55 -8.33
N HIS A 14 10.51 -10.99 -9.59
CA HIS A 14 11.53 -10.85 -10.65
C HIS A 14 11.75 -9.38 -10.99
N GLU A 15 10.68 -8.64 -11.21
CA GLU A 15 10.71 -7.21 -11.51
C GLU A 15 11.26 -6.40 -10.33
N ALA A 16 10.91 -6.83 -9.09
CA ALA A 16 11.47 -6.24 -7.88
C ALA A 16 12.98 -6.41 -7.84
N GLN A 17 13.52 -7.61 -8.17
CA GLN A 17 14.96 -7.84 -8.17
C GLN A 17 15.66 -6.98 -9.23
N LEU A 18 15.12 -6.89 -10.45
CA LEU A 18 15.66 -6.02 -11.51
C LEU A 18 15.69 -4.54 -11.09
N LEU A 19 14.66 -4.09 -10.39
CA LEU A 19 14.59 -2.71 -9.90
C LEU A 19 15.60 -2.46 -8.78
N LEU A 20 15.74 -3.40 -7.85
CA LEU A 20 16.72 -3.35 -6.77
C LEU A 20 18.16 -3.32 -7.31
N ASP A 21 18.47 -4.12 -8.36
CA ASP A 21 19.77 -4.13 -9.00
C ASP A 21 20.10 -2.77 -9.64
N ARG A 22 19.10 -2.10 -10.25
CA ARG A 22 19.26 -0.74 -10.79
C ARG A 22 19.49 0.28 -9.68
N ILE A 23 18.75 0.21 -8.57
CA ILE A 23 18.97 1.08 -7.41
C ILE A 23 20.39 0.89 -6.86
N ALA A 24 20.82 -0.36 -6.69
CA ALA A 24 22.15 -0.68 -6.19
C ALA A 24 23.29 -0.18 -7.11
N ALA A 25 23.08 -0.21 -8.43
CA ALA A 25 24.01 0.35 -9.41
C ALA A 25 24.15 1.88 -9.31
N GLU A 26 23.05 2.59 -8.96
CA GLU A 26 23.09 4.04 -8.73
C GLU A 26 23.59 4.42 -7.34
N SER A 27 23.27 3.63 -6.32
CA SER A 27 23.62 3.88 -4.92
C SER A 27 23.62 2.57 -4.12
N SER A 28 24.78 1.98 -3.91
CA SER A 28 24.94 0.71 -3.17
C SER A 28 24.46 0.78 -1.72
N GLU A 29 24.46 1.96 -1.12
CA GLU A 29 24.05 2.22 0.26
C GLU A 29 22.67 2.90 0.36
N ALA A 30 21.84 2.83 -0.70
CA ALA A 30 20.53 3.43 -0.70
C ALA A 30 19.63 2.89 0.43
N ALA A 31 18.87 3.78 1.05
CA ALA A 31 17.71 3.38 1.85
C ALA A 31 16.53 3.08 0.90
N ILE A 32 15.71 2.09 1.24
CA ILE A 32 14.57 1.67 0.41
C ILE A 32 13.33 1.52 1.30
N VAL A 33 12.20 2.03 0.83
CA VAL A 33 10.90 1.83 1.46
C VAL A 33 9.91 1.29 0.44
N PHE A 34 9.43 0.07 0.64
CA PHE A 34 8.30 -0.47 -0.11
C PHE A 34 7.01 0.11 0.46
N VAL A 35 6.15 0.70 -0.38
CA VAL A 35 4.93 1.39 0.10
C VAL A 35 3.73 0.46 0.35
N GLY A 36 3.97 -0.85 0.51
CA GLY A 36 2.96 -1.85 0.81
C GLY A 36 2.55 -2.69 -0.39
N ASP A 37 1.56 -3.57 -0.16
CA ASP A 37 1.09 -4.58 -1.12
C ASP A 37 2.24 -5.42 -1.69
N LEU A 38 2.96 -6.08 -0.79
CA LEU A 38 4.07 -6.96 -1.15
C LEU A 38 3.58 -8.23 -1.84
N VAL A 39 2.38 -8.69 -1.48
CA VAL A 39 1.81 -9.99 -1.85
C VAL A 39 0.47 -9.86 -2.58
N ASN A 40 -0.03 -11.01 -3.01
CA ASN A 40 -1.31 -11.20 -3.67
C ASN A 40 -1.32 -10.76 -5.14
N ARG A 41 -2.29 -11.24 -5.90
CA ARG A 41 -2.52 -10.95 -7.33
C ARG A 41 -1.46 -11.52 -8.28
N GLY A 42 -0.19 -11.32 -8.03
CA GLY A 42 0.90 -11.72 -8.91
C GLY A 42 1.39 -13.16 -8.70
N PRO A 43 2.44 -13.55 -9.44
CA PRO A 43 2.77 -14.97 -9.63
C PRO A 43 3.54 -15.61 -8.47
N ALA A 44 4.24 -14.82 -7.63
CA ALA A 44 5.23 -15.36 -6.70
C ALA A 44 5.18 -14.66 -5.32
N SER A 45 3.98 -14.62 -4.71
CA SER A 45 3.73 -13.92 -3.44
C SER A 45 4.63 -14.41 -2.29
N LEU A 46 4.86 -15.73 -2.17
CA LEU A 46 5.74 -16.29 -1.15
C LEU A 46 7.21 -15.85 -1.35
N ALA A 47 7.70 -15.94 -2.58
CA ALA A 47 9.07 -15.53 -2.89
C ALA A 47 9.30 -14.03 -2.68
N ALA A 48 8.31 -13.18 -3.05
CA ALA A 48 8.35 -11.74 -2.82
C ALA A 48 8.40 -11.41 -1.33
N LEU A 49 7.53 -12.02 -0.52
CA LEU A 49 7.47 -11.80 0.93
C LEU A 49 8.79 -12.22 1.60
N ARG A 50 9.30 -13.40 1.29
CA ARG A 50 10.59 -13.89 1.82
C ARG A 50 11.76 -12.96 1.42
N ARG A 51 11.76 -12.51 0.17
CA ARG A 51 12.83 -11.63 -0.33
C ARG A 51 12.82 -10.29 0.40
N VAL A 52 11.66 -9.65 0.54
CA VAL A 52 11.55 -8.37 1.24
C VAL A 52 11.88 -8.52 2.71
N ALA A 53 11.38 -9.58 3.37
CA ALA A 53 11.71 -9.86 4.77
C ALA A 53 13.22 -10.00 4.98
N ALA A 54 13.89 -10.83 4.17
CA ALA A 54 15.33 -11.02 4.26
C ALA A 54 16.13 -9.72 4.02
N LEU A 55 15.70 -8.89 3.07
CA LEU A 55 16.33 -7.59 2.80
C LEU A 55 16.16 -6.62 4.00
N CYS A 56 14.97 -6.54 4.56
CA CYS A 56 14.70 -5.69 5.72
C CYS A 56 15.56 -6.12 6.93
N ASP A 57 15.60 -7.42 7.23
CA ASP A 57 16.33 -7.97 8.38
C ASP A 57 17.86 -7.79 8.22
N ALA A 58 18.39 -7.99 7.01
CA ALA A 58 19.82 -7.84 6.74
C ALA A 58 20.30 -6.38 6.62
N SER A 59 19.38 -5.43 6.45
CA SER A 59 19.74 -4.04 6.11
C SER A 59 20.13 -3.17 7.30
N GLY A 60 19.89 -3.62 8.53
CA GLY A 60 20.07 -2.78 9.73
C GLY A 60 19.13 -1.56 9.75
N GLY A 61 17.92 -1.68 9.18
CA GLY A 61 16.92 -0.62 9.13
C GLY A 61 16.99 0.32 7.93
N ARG A 62 17.89 0.07 6.97
CA ARG A 62 17.95 0.85 5.72
C ARG A 62 16.86 0.47 4.72
N ILE A 63 16.40 -0.78 4.75
CA ILE A 63 15.31 -1.26 3.91
C ILE A 63 14.13 -1.57 4.80
N GLU A 64 12.97 -1.03 4.45
CA GLU A 64 11.73 -1.19 5.19
C GLU A 64 10.56 -1.42 4.23
N ALA A 65 9.47 -1.97 4.77
CA ALA A 65 8.22 -2.16 4.03
C ALA A 65 7.06 -1.66 4.89
N LEU A 66 6.10 -0.99 4.26
CA LEU A 66 4.82 -0.64 4.85
C LEU A 66 3.81 -1.77 4.64
N LEU A 67 2.73 -1.74 5.41
CA LEU A 67 1.57 -2.61 5.19
C LEU A 67 0.61 -1.99 4.17
N GLY A 68 0.29 -2.75 3.14
CA GLY A 68 -0.83 -2.48 2.25
C GLY A 68 -2.10 -3.27 2.63
N ASN A 69 -3.18 -3.04 1.90
CA ASN A 69 -4.44 -3.75 2.17
C ASN A 69 -4.34 -5.25 1.82
N HIS A 70 -3.53 -5.64 0.84
CA HIS A 70 -3.30 -7.05 0.53
C HIS A 70 -2.46 -7.76 1.59
N ASP A 71 -1.52 -7.05 2.21
CA ASP A 71 -0.71 -7.58 3.32
C ASP A 71 -1.57 -7.80 4.56
N LEU A 72 -2.45 -6.85 4.89
CA LEU A 72 -3.43 -7.00 5.99
C LEU A 72 -4.43 -8.12 5.70
N HIS A 73 -4.84 -8.27 4.44
CA HIS A 73 -5.70 -9.37 4.03
C HIS A 73 -5.02 -10.73 4.19
N LEU A 74 -3.75 -10.85 3.81
CA LEU A 74 -2.97 -12.07 4.07
C LEU A 74 -2.95 -12.42 5.56
N LEU A 75 -2.68 -11.45 6.43
CA LEU A 75 -2.70 -11.66 7.89
C LEU A 75 -4.06 -12.18 8.37
N ALA A 76 -5.17 -11.58 7.89
CA ALA A 76 -6.52 -11.97 8.27
C ALA A 76 -6.88 -13.39 7.78
N VAL A 77 -6.46 -13.76 6.57
CA VAL A 77 -6.68 -15.11 6.04
C VAL A 77 -5.83 -16.13 6.80
N ALA A 78 -4.56 -15.82 7.05
CA ALA A 78 -3.63 -16.73 7.72
C ALA A 78 -4.05 -17.08 9.17
N CYS A 79 -4.68 -16.13 9.87
CA CYS A 79 -5.20 -16.38 11.23
C CYS A 79 -6.66 -16.89 11.27
N GLY A 80 -7.30 -17.08 10.10
CA GLY A 80 -8.68 -17.57 10.01
C GLY A 80 -9.77 -16.51 10.26
N ALA A 81 -9.39 -15.23 10.41
CA ALA A 81 -10.32 -14.11 10.60
C ALA A 81 -11.08 -13.77 9.31
N GLN A 82 -10.57 -14.18 8.16
CA GLN A 82 -11.21 -14.01 6.85
C GLN A 82 -10.97 -15.23 5.96
N GLN A 83 -11.84 -15.44 4.99
CA GLN A 83 -11.66 -16.47 3.96
C GLN A 83 -10.91 -15.92 2.76
N ALA A 84 -10.00 -16.72 2.18
CA ALA A 84 -9.37 -16.37 0.92
C ALA A 84 -10.42 -16.33 -0.21
N SER A 85 -10.29 -15.35 -1.10
CA SER A 85 -11.12 -15.26 -2.29
C SER A 85 -10.52 -16.11 -3.42
N LYS A 86 -11.35 -16.48 -4.42
CA LYS A 86 -10.88 -17.21 -5.62
C LYS A 86 -9.84 -16.44 -6.44
N SER A 87 -9.75 -15.14 -6.26
CA SER A 87 -8.80 -14.28 -6.98
C SER A 87 -7.49 -14.08 -6.23
N ASP A 88 -7.38 -14.55 -5.00
CA ASP A 88 -6.15 -14.44 -4.22
C ASP A 88 -5.09 -15.44 -4.71
N THR A 89 -3.83 -15.08 -4.54
CA THR A 89 -2.66 -15.92 -4.85
C THR A 89 -1.81 -16.09 -3.59
N LEU A 90 -2.48 -16.57 -2.51
CA LEU A 90 -1.90 -16.68 -1.16
C LEU A 90 -1.60 -18.13 -0.75
N ASP A 91 -2.03 -19.12 -1.53
CA ASP A 91 -1.98 -20.54 -1.16
C ASP A 91 -0.58 -21.02 -0.80
N GLU A 92 0.44 -20.59 -1.56
CA GLU A 92 1.84 -20.95 -1.29
C GLU A 92 2.32 -20.41 0.06
N ILE A 93 1.91 -19.18 0.43
CA ILE A 93 2.27 -18.59 1.74
C ILE A 93 1.57 -19.37 2.86
N LEU A 94 0.28 -19.66 2.69
CA LEU A 94 -0.52 -20.36 3.70
C LEU A 94 -0.03 -21.78 3.95
N ALA A 95 0.52 -22.46 2.94
CA ALA A 95 1.09 -23.79 3.03
C ALA A 95 2.61 -23.80 3.39
N ALA A 96 3.25 -22.63 3.46
CA ALA A 96 4.69 -22.56 3.68
C ALA A 96 5.08 -23.02 5.10
N PRO A 97 6.20 -23.77 5.27
CA PRO A 97 6.65 -24.23 6.58
C PRO A 97 7.07 -23.09 7.51
N ASP A 98 7.44 -21.94 6.97
CA ASP A 98 7.84 -20.72 7.67
C ASP A 98 6.71 -19.66 7.74
N ARG A 99 5.44 -20.08 7.44
CA ARG A 99 4.27 -19.18 7.44
C ARG A 99 4.19 -18.34 8.71
N ASP A 100 4.28 -18.96 9.87
CA ASP A 100 4.05 -18.25 11.13
C ASP A 100 5.15 -17.23 11.41
N VAL A 101 6.40 -17.51 10.99
CA VAL A 101 7.52 -16.55 11.05
C VAL A 101 7.25 -15.37 10.13
N LEU A 102 6.80 -15.63 8.89
CA LEU A 102 6.47 -14.59 7.92
C LEU A 102 5.29 -13.73 8.38
N MET A 103 4.25 -14.33 9.00
CA MET A 103 3.11 -13.59 9.56
C MET A 103 3.53 -12.73 10.75
N ASP A 104 4.38 -13.24 11.65
CA ASP A 104 4.88 -12.44 12.78
C ASP A 104 5.78 -11.30 12.30
N TRP A 105 6.59 -11.51 11.27
CA TRP A 105 7.37 -10.46 10.62
C TRP A 105 6.44 -9.41 10.00
N LEU A 106 5.45 -9.81 9.20
CA LEU A 106 4.57 -8.92 8.43
C LEU A 106 3.72 -8.03 9.36
N ARG A 107 3.07 -8.60 10.40
CA ARG A 107 2.24 -7.83 11.34
C ARG A 107 2.99 -6.78 12.16
N ARG A 108 4.33 -6.79 12.12
CA ARG A 108 5.19 -5.80 12.78
C ARG A 108 5.59 -4.65 11.85
N ARG A 109 5.23 -4.70 10.57
CA ARG A 109 5.56 -3.62 9.64
C ARG A 109 4.70 -2.38 9.93
N PRO A 110 5.24 -1.18 9.69
CA PRO A 110 4.50 0.06 9.89
C PRO A 110 3.41 0.27 8.82
N LEU A 111 2.41 1.10 9.14
CA LEU A 111 1.40 1.59 8.20
C LEU A 111 1.77 2.94 7.60
N ALA A 112 2.62 3.69 8.26
CA ALA A 112 3.12 4.98 7.79
C ALA A 112 4.57 5.21 8.23
N LYS A 113 5.31 5.99 7.44
CA LYS A 113 6.70 6.37 7.76
C LYS A 113 6.97 7.80 7.33
N LEU A 114 7.68 8.55 8.16
CA LEU A 114 8.21 9.84 7.79
C LEU A 114 9.71 9.69 7.45
N ALA A 115 10.09 10.10 6.24
CA ALA A 115 11.47 10.13 5.75
C ALA A 115 11.82 11.54 5.27
N GLY A 116 12.48 12.33 6.09
CA GLY A 116 12.71 13.74 5.83
C GLY A 116 11.38 14.49 5.65
N ARG A 117 11.18 15.08 4.46
CA ARG A 117 9.93 15.77 4.09
C ARG A 117 8.95 14.89 3.31
N HIS A 118 9.08 13.58 3.39
CA HIS A 118 8.20 12.64 2.70
C HIS A 118 7.44 11.80 3.72
N LEU A 119 6.11 11.86 3.66
CA LEU A 119 5.21 10.99 4.40
C LEU A 119 4.84 9.81 3.49
N LEU A 120 5.29 8.61 3.83
CA LEU A 120 4.99 7.40 3.06
C LEU A 120 3.83 6.67 3.74
N VAL A 121 2.80 6.35 2.96
CA VAL A 121 1.62 5.55 3.33
C VAL A 121 1.30 4.61 2.19
N HIS A 122 0.44 3.61 2.41
CA HIS A 122 0.06 2.75 1.28
C HIS A 122 -0.99 3.40 0.37
N ALA A 123 -2.03 4.06 0.90
CA ALA A 123 -3.11 4.62 0.08
C ALA A 123 -3.30 6.13 0.24
N GLY A 124 -3.88 6.61 1.34
CA GLY A 124 -4.22 8.02 1.45
C GLY A 124 -4.18 8.55 2.87
N VAL A 125 -4.39 9.87 2.98
CA VAL A 125 -4.37 10.61 4.25
C VAL A 125 -5.57 11.56 4.28
N PHE A 126 -6.34 11.55 5.37
CA PHE A 126 -7.43 12.49 5.54
C PHE A 126 -6.92 13.94 5.55
N PRO A 127 -7.68 14.91 4.99
CA PRO A 127 -7.23 16.29 4.87
C PRO A 127 -6.93 16.95 6.23
N GLN A 128 -7.61 16.56 7.30
CA GLN A 128 -7.41 17.08 8.65
C GLN A 128 -6.25 16.42 9.43
N TRP A 129 -5.49 15.51 8.80
CA TRP A 129 -4.33 14.89 9.42
C TRP A 129 -3.05 15.58 8.95
N SER A 130 -2.24 16.06 9.89
CA SER A 130 -0.84 16.42 9.61
C SER A 130 0.02 15.15 9.45
N ALA A 131 1.28 15.32 9.03
CA ALA A 131 2.21 14.21 8.96
C ALA A 131 2.40 13.54 10.33
N GLU A 132 2.60 14.32 11.39
CA GLU A 132 2.77 13.84 12.76
C GLU A 132 1.52 13.12 13.26
N LYS A 133 0.33 13.68 13.01
CA LYS A 133 -0.94 13.05 13.37
C LYS A 133 -1.10 11.73 12.64
N THR A 134 -0.74 11.66 11.36
CA THR A 134 -0.81 10.42 10.57
C THR A 134 0.08 9.34 11.17
N ILE A 135 1.32 9.66 11.53
CA ILE A 135 2.24 8.72 12.20
C ILE A 135 1.69 8.26 13.56
N ALA A 136 1.15 9.18 14.36
CA ALA A 136 0.57 8.85 15.65
C ALA A 136 -0.63 7.90 15.52
N LEU A 137 -1.52 8.15 14.55
CA LEU A 137 -2.68 7.30 14.27
C LEU A 137 -2.27 5.93 13.71
N ALA A 138 -1.29 5.88 12.82
CA ALA A 138 -0.71 4.63 12.34
C ALA A 138 -0.18 3.78 13.51
N ALA A 139 0.52 4.40 14.46
CA ALA A 139 1.06 3.73 15.64
C ALA A 139 -0.02 3.11 16.54
N GLU A 140 -1.24 3.65 16.59
CA GLU A 140 -2.37 3.04 17.31
C GLU A 140 -2.73 1.65 16.73
N VAL A 141 -2.84 1.55 15.42
CA VAL A 141 -3.13 0.28 14.72
C VAL A 141 -1.95 -0.69 14.83
N GLU A 142 -0.73 -0.19 14.64
CA GLU A 142 0.49 -0.97 14.74
C GLU A 142 0.66 -1.59 16.14
N ALA A 143 0.30 -0.86 17.20
CA ALA A 143 0.34 -1.38 18.57
C ALA A 143 -0.61 -2.56 18.76
N VAL A 144 -1.80 -2.50 18.15
CA VAL A 144 -2.77 -3.61 18.20
C VAL A 144 -2.27 -4.80 17.37
N LEU A 145 -1.74 -4.57 16.15
CA LEU A 145 -1.19 -5.64 15.30
C LEU A 145 0.01 -6.35 15.96
N ARG A 146 0.83 -5.61 16.73
CA ARG A 146 1.96 -6.18 17.48
C ARG A 146 1.54 -6.84 18.80
N GLY A 147 0.40 -6.44 19.35
CA GLY A 147 -0.14 -6.91 20.63
C GLY A 147 -0.87 -8.26 20.52
N PRO A 148 -1.36 -8.80 21.65
CA PRO A 148 -2.06 -10.08 21.69
C PRO A 148 -3.45 -10.05 21.02
N GLY A 149 -4.08 -8.89 20.89
CA GLY A 149 -5.43 -8.73 20.32
C GLY A 149 -5.48 -8.60 18.79
N TRP A 150 -4.38 -8.86 18.09
CA TRP A 150 -4.29 -8.63 16.65
C TRP A 150 -5.27 -9.50 15.82
N ILE A 151 -5.54 -10.75 16.24
CA ILE A 151 -6.48 -11.65 15.57
C ILE A 151 -7.91 -11.11 15.68
N ASP A 152 -8.32 -10.71 16.89
CA ASP A 152 -9.65 -10.15 17.14
C ASP A 152 -9.85 -8.85 16.34
N PHE A 153 -8.82 -8.03 16.26
CA PHE A 153 -8.85 -6.81 15.46
C PHE A 153 -9.00 -7.13 13.95
N LEU A 154 -8.22 -8.05 13.41
CA LEU A 154 -8.31 -8.44 11.99
C LEU A 154 -9.70 -9.00 11.63
N GLY A 155 -10.36 -9.70 12.55
CA GLY A 155 -11.75 -10.14 12.39
C GLY A 155 -12.76 -8.99 12.31
N GLN A 156 -12.43 -7.82 12.85
CA GLN A 156 -13.30 -6.67 12.94
C GLN A 156 -12.87 -5.50 12.04
N MET A 157 -11.70 -5.56 11.40
CA MET A 157 -11.18 -4.44 10.61
C MET A 157 -11.94 -4.21 9.30
N TYR A 158 -12.63 -5.23 8.77
CA TYR A 158 -13.38 -5.13 7.53
C TYR A 158 -14.64 -4.27 7.68
N GLY A 159 -14.99 -3.62 6.59
CA GLY A 159 -16.15 -2.73 6.50
C GLY A 159 -15.73 -1.34 6.00
N ASN A 160 -16.72 -0.58 5.53
CA ASN A 160 -16.50 0.76 4.96
C ASN A 160 -16.81 1.87 5.97
N GLU A 161 -17.43 1.51 7.10
CA GLU A 161 -17.82 2.47 8.13
C GLU A 161 -16.89 2.37 9.37
N PRO A 162 -16.52 3.51 9.98
CA PRO A 162 -16.87 4.89 9.55
C PRO A 162 -16.11 5.30 8.29
N ASP A 163 -16.80 6.03 7.40
CA ASP A 163 -16.22 6.54 6.15
C ASP A 163 -15.58 7.94 6.31
N ARG A 164 -15.75 8.56 7.49
CA ARG A 164 -15.23 9.89 7.84
C ARG A 164 -14.43 9.83 9.11
N TRP A 165 -13.41 10.66 9.17
CA TRP A 165 -12.66 10.86 10.40
C TRP A 165 -13.39 11.81 11.35
N ASP A 166 -13.46 11.40 12.61
CA ASP A 166 -13.83 12.23 13.74
C ASP A 166 -12.88 11.91 14.91
N ASP A 167 -12.37 12.93 15.58
CA ASP A 167 -11.44 12.74 16.70
C ASP A 167 -12.09 12.04 17.90
N SER A 168 -13.41 12.03 18.00
CA SER A 168 -14.19 11.30 19.00
C SER A 168 -14.32 9.80 18.75
N LEU A 169 -13.92 9.29 17.58
CA LEU A 169 -13.93 7.87 17.28
C LEU A 169 -13.06 7.10 18.29
N THR A 170 -13.56 5.97 18.75
CA THR A 170 -12.88 5.10 19.72
C THR A 170 -12.93 3.63 19.32
N GLY A 171 -12.11 2.79 19.93
CA GLY A 171 -12.12 1.34 19.75
C GLY A 171 -11.93 0.91 18.30
N VAL A 172 -12.61 -0.17 17.90
CA VAL A 172 -12.49 -0.76 16.56
C VAL A 172 -12.91 0.19 15.45
N ALA A 173 -13.92 1.03 15.67
CA ALA A 173 -14.37 2.01 14.67
C ALA A 173 -13.26 3.02 14.33
N ARG A 174 -12.52 3.51 15.33
CA ARG A 174 -11.36 4.38 15.14
C ARG A 174 -10.25 3.67 14.35
N LEU A 175 -9.86 2.48 14.79
CA LEU A 175 -8.79 1.71 14.13
C LEU A 175 -9.15 1.34 12.68
N ARG A 176 -10.41 0.96 12.41
CA ARG A 176 -10.89 0.67 11.06
C ARG A 176 -10.84 1.90 10.16
N CYS A 177 -11.25 3.07 10.67
CA CYS A 177 -11.17 4.32 9.91
C CYS A 177 -9.72 4.65 9.53
N ILE A 178 -8.77 4.46 10.45
CA ILE A 178 -7.34 4.66 10.20
C ILE A 178 -6.84 3.68 9.14
N VAL A 179 -7.13 2.38 9.28
CA VAL A 179 -6.74 1.36 8.28
C VAL A 179 -7.32 1.70 6.91
N ASN A 180 -8.61 2.03 6.84
CA ASN A 180 -9.27 2.35 5.58
C ASN A 180 -8.63 3.57 4.88
N ALA A 181 -8.28 4.61 5.64
CA ALA A 181 -7.60 5.77 5.10
C ALA A 181 -6.20 5.40 4.57
N LEU A 182 -5.37 4.80 5.42
CA LEU A 182 -3.97 4.54 5.11
C LEU A 182 -3.77 3.42 4.06
N THR A 183 -4.77 2.52 3.87
CA THR A 183 -4.58 1.36 2.99
C THR A 183 -5.62 1.19 1.88
N ARG A 184 -6.70 2.00 1.85
CA ARG A 184 -7.79 1.80 0.87
C ARG A 184 -8.34 3.06 0.21
N MET A 185 -8.05 4.25 0.75
CA MET A 185 -8.62 5.52 0.29
C MET A 185 -8.14 5.86 -1.11
N ARG A 186 -9.09 6.21 -2.00
CA ARG A 186 -8.83 6.76 -3.35
C ARG A 186 -9.60 8.06 -3.53
N PHE A 187 -10.91 7.96 -3.57
CA PHE A 187 -11.80 9.09 -3.70
C PHE A 187 -12.50 9.43 -2.39
N CYS A 188 -12.85 10.71 -2.26
CA CYS A 188 -13.70 11.18 -1.19
C CYS A 188 -14.79 12.09 -1.76
N SER A 189 -15.90 12.18 -1.05
CA SER A 189 -16.89 13.22 -1.27
C SER A 189 -16.28 14.60 -0.92
N PRO A 190 -16.85 15.72 -1.40
CA PRO A 190 -16.42 17.06 -1.01
C PRO A 190 -16.46 17.29 0.51
N GLY A 191 -17.33 16.57 1.21
CA GLY A 191 -17.40 16.57 2.68
C GLY A 191 -16.40 15.66 3.39
N GLY A 192 -15.46 15.04 2.65
CA GLY A 192 -14.37 14.23 3.21
C GLY A 192 -14.75 12.79 3.58
N ALA A 193 -15.89 12.26 3.13
CA ALA A 193 -16.22 10.84 3.29
C ALA A 193 -15.47 10.02 2.25
N MET A 194 -14.81 8.93 2.68
CA MET A 194 -14.16 7.97 1.79
C MET A 194 -15.19 7.26 0.90
N GLU A 195 -14.85 7.06 -0.38
CA GLU A 195 -15.64 6.31 -1.32
C GLU A 195 -14.87 5.07 -1.78
N PHE A 196 -15.49 3.89 -1.69
CA PHE A 196 -14.83 2.60 -1.93
C PHE A 196 -15.33 1.85 -3.16
N GLY A 197 -16.38 2.34 -3.84
CA GLY A 197 -16.97 1.70 -5.01
C GLY A 197 -16.24 2.01 -6.32
N ALA A 198 -15.70 3.23 -6.46
CA ALA A 198 -15.02 3.71 -7.68
C ALA A 198 -13.56 3.22 -7.75
N LYS A 199 -13.36 1.91 -7.92
CA LYS A 199 -12.01 1.28 -7.81
C LYS A 199 -11.21 1.28 -9.11
N GLU A 200 -11.87 1.23 -10.27
CA GLU A 200 -11.24 0.91 -11.56
C GLU A 200 -11.00 2.15 -12.43
N GLN A 201 -11.06 3.35 -11.86
CA GLN A 201 -10.97 4.59 -12.62
C GLN A 201 -9.76 5.43 -12.19
N ALA A 202 -9.06 5.98 -13.18
CA ALA A 202 -7.99 6.96 -12.95
C ALA A 202 -8.53 8.31 -12.48
N GLY A 203 -9.79 8.63 -12.80
CA GLY A 203 -10.48 9.85 -12.42
C GLY A 203 -11.83 9.57 -11.76
N ALA A 204 -12.38 10.56 -11.08
CA ALA A 204 -13.70 10.45 -10.48
C ALA A 204 -14.77 10.19 -11.56
N PRO A 205 -15.79 9.36 -11.27
CA PRO A 205 -16.90 9.16 -12.18
C PRO A 205 -17.56 10.49 -12.55
N VAL A 206 -17.85 10.69 -13.85
CA VAL A 206 -18.44 11.94 -14.34
C VAL A 206 -19.75 12.23 -13.59
N GLY A 207 -19.87 13.44 -13.06
CA GLY A 207 -21.06 13.88 -12.32
C GLY A 207 -21.17 13.38 -10.88
N SER A 208 -20.20 12.59 -10.37
CA SER A 208 -20.22 12.10 -8.98
C SER A 208 -19.89 13.16 -7.94
N GLY A 209 -19.20 14.23 -8.32
CA GLY A 209 -18.64 15.22 -7.40
C GLY A 209 -17.51 14.70 -6.52
N LEU A 210 -17.06 13.46 -6.72
CA LEU A 210 -15.94 12.88 -5.97
C LEU A 210 -14.61 13.53 -6.35
N LEU A 211 -13.71 13.61 -5.40
CA LEU A 211 -12.36 14.11 -5.60
C LEU A 211 -11.33 13.03 -5.20
N PRO A 212 -10.20 12.92 -5.90
CA PRO A 212 -9.05 12.22 -5.34
C PRO A 212 -8.74 12.76 -3.95
N TRP A 213 -8.37 11.88 -3.01
CA TRP A 213 -8.13 12.30 -1.62
C TRP A 213 -7.10 13.46 -1.52
N PHE A 214 -6.12 13.45 -2.42
CA PHE A 214 -5.06 14.47 -2.44
C PHE A 214 -5.50 15.82 -3.05
N ASP A 215 -6.68 15.89 -3.67
CA ASP A 215 -7.25 17.12 -4.21
C ASP A 215 -8.31 17.73 -3.25
N LEU A 216 -8.58 17.10 -2.11
CA LEU A 216 -9.46 17.66 -1.09
C LEU A 216 -8.89 18.98 -0.55
N PRO A 217 -9.76 20.01 -0.33
CA PRO A 217 -9.33 21.26 0.26
C PRO A 217 -8.91 21.07 1.73
N GLY A 218 -8.04 21.95 2.21
CA GLY A 218 -7.68 22.01 3.63
C GLY A 218 -6.69 20.96 4.11
N ARG A 219 -6.01 20.23 3.20
CA ARG A 219 -4.99 19.24 3.57
C ARG A 219 -3.91 19.85 4.47
N GLN A 220 -3.67 19.20 5.61
CA GLN A 220 -2.64 19.58 6.58
C GLN A 220 -1.27 18.95 6.31
N THR A 221 -1.13 18.17 5.21
CA THR A 221 0.13 17.59 4.74
C THR A 221 0.82 18.43 3.67
N ARG A 222 0.55 19.74 3.61
CA ARG A 222 1.12 20.65 2.57
C ARG A 222 2.61 20.94 2.75
N ASP A 223 3.15 20.71 3.93
CA ASP A 223 4.55 20.88 4.29
C ASP A 223 5.43 19.67 3.95
N VAL A 224 4.80 18.56 3.56
CA VAL A 224 5.45 17.30 3.15
C VAL A 224 4.93 16.83 1.79
N THR A 225 5.72 16.03 1.08
CA THR A 225 5.24 15.24 -0.06
C THR A 225 4.71 13.90 0.43
N VAL A 226 3.45 13.56 0.12
CA VAL A 226 2.90 12.24 0.47
C VAL A 226 3.21 11.25 -0.65
N VAL A 227 3.88 10.15 -0.32
CA VAL A 227 4.24 9.07 -1.26
C VAL A 227 3.34 7.87 -1.00
N PHE A 228 2.69 7.35 -2.04
CA PHE A 228 1.70 6.28 -1.91
C PHE A 228 1.70 5.29 -3.08
N GLY A 229 1.07 4.13 -2.90
CA GLY A 229 0.82 3.07 -3.88
C GLY A 229 -0.67 2.87 -4.16
N HIS A 230 -1.14 1.63 -4.08
CA HIS A 230 -2.55 1.22 -3.99
C HIS A 230 -3.43 1.50 -5.22
N TRP A 231 -3.22 2.58 -5.93
CA TRP A 231 -4.14 3.07 -6.96
C TRP A 231 -3.61 2.82 -8.37
N SER A 232 -3.59 1.55 -8.80
CA SER A 232 -3.04 1.14 -10.10
C SER A 232 -3.71 1.84 -11.30
N ALA A 233 -5.01 2.09 -11.24
CA ALA A 233 -5.72 2.79 -12.29
C ALA A 233 -5.29 4.26 -12.47
N LEU A 234 -4.77 4.91 -11.41
CA LEU A 234 -4.19 6.25 -11.49
C LEU A 234 -2.86 6.24 -12.26
N GLY A 235 -2.10 5.14 -12.12
CA GLY A 235 -0.75 5.04 -12.66
C GLY A 235 0.26 5.87 -11.89
N LEU A 236 1.41 6.13 -12.55
CA LEU A 236 2.46 6.97 -11.98
C LEU A 236 2.01 8.43 -11.91
N LEU A 237 2.06 9.00 -10.71
CA LEU A 237 1.76 10.40 -10.45
C LEU A 237 2.98 11.07 -9.79
N LEU A 238 3.51 12.14 -10.40
CA LEU A 238 4.64 12.92 -9.86
C LEU A 238 4.22 14.39 -9.74
N ARG A 239 3.74 14.79 -8.57
CA ARG A 239 3.40 16.17 -8.22
C ARG A 239 4.30 16.62 -7.07
N ASP A 240 4.36 17.91 -6.82
CA ASP A 240 5.18 18.47 -5.73
C ASP A 240 4.68 18.03 -4.34
N ASP A 241 3.38 17.90 -4.19
CA ASP A 241 2.71 17.58 -2.94
C ASP A 241 2.39 16.10 -2.77
N VAL A 242 2.35 15.29 -3.86
CA VAL A 242 2.07 13.86 -3.82
C VAL A 242 2.83 13.08 -4.91
N ILE A 243 3.20 11.84 -4.60
CA ILE A 243 3.82 10.88 -5.52
C ILE A 243 3.05 9.56 -5.42
N GLY A 244 2.39 9.16 -6.52
CA GLY A 244 1.71 7.86 -6.65
C GLY A 244 2.59 6.88 -7.42
N LEU A 245 2.92 5.73 -6.85
CA LEU A 245 3.89 4.78 -7.37
C LEU A 245 3.29 3.47 -7.90
N ASP A 246 2.01 3.18 -7.63
CA ASP A 246 1.36 2.00 -8.20
C ASP A 246 1.13 2.22 -9.70
N SER A 247 2.09 1.79 -10.49
CA SER A 247 2.06 1.88 -11.95
C SER A 247 1.64 0.56 -12.62
N GLY A 248 0.93 -0.29 -11.87
CA GLY A 248 0.21 -1.44 -12.39
C GLY A 248 1.10 -2.63 -12.78
N CYS A 249 2.16 -2.94 -12.01
CA CYS A 249 3.08 -4.03 -12.34
C CYS A 249 2.33 -5.33 -12.67
N VAL A 250 1.48 -5.82 -11.79
CA VAL A 250 0.75 -7.09 -11.97
C VAL A 250 -0.21 -7.08 -13.17
N TRP A 251 -0.56 -5.89 -13.67
CA TRP A 251 -1.48 -5.66 -14.78
C TRP A 251 -0.77 -5.40 -16.12
N GLY A 252 0.52 -5.66 -16.21
CA GLY A 252 1.29 -5.43 -17.45
C GLY A 252 1.81 -4.01 -17.62
N GLY A 253 1.78 -3.22 -16.54
CA GLY A 253 2.37 -1.89 -16.48
C GLY A 253 3.84 -1.92 -16.11
N LYS A 254 4.22 -1.17 -15.07
CA LYS A 254 5.60 -1.08 -14.59
C LYS A 254 5.68 -1.20 -13.09
N LEU A 255 6.80 -1.68 -12.58
CA LEU A 255 7.21 -1.46 -11.20
C LEU A 255 8.04 -0.18 -11.14
N SER A 256 7.65 0.75 -10.28
CA SER A 256 8.25 2.09 -10.19
C SER A 256 8.95 2.31 -8.86
N ALA A 257 10.11 2.95 -8.91
CA ALA A 257 10.81 3.52 -7.76
C ALA A 257 11.14 4.98 -8.00
N VAL A 258 10.99 5.83 -7.00
CA VAL A 258 11.40 7.22 -7.03
C VAL A 258 12.44 7.50 -5.95
N CYS A 259 13.53 8.19 -6.31
CA CYS A 259 14.46 8.76 -5.36
C CYS A 259 13.82 9.99 -4.69
N LEU A 260 13.73 9.98 -3.36
CA LEU A 260 13.03 11.05 -2.64
C LEU A 260 13.78 12.38 -2.67
N GLU A 261 15.11 12.36 -2.80
CA GLU A 261 15.95 13.55 -2.75
C GLU A 261 15.94 14.35 -4.07
N ASP A 262 15.96 13.66 -5.22
CA ASP A 262 16.10 14.30 -6.53
C ASP A 262 14.94 13.98 -7.49
N ARG A 263 13.98 13.17 -7.07
CA ARG A 263 12.82 12.69 -7.84
C ARG A 263 13.18 11.90 -9.10
N SER A 264 14.41 11.41 -9.20
CA SER A 264 14.79 10.51 -10.27
C SER A 264 13.94 9.22 -10.22
N LEU A 265 13.48 8.81 -11.38
CA LEU A 265 12.54 7.69 -11.55
C LEU A 265 13.25 6.49 -12.17
N LEU A 266 13.13 5.34 -11.52
CA LEU A 266 13.53 4.05 -12.07
C LEU A 266 12.27 3.20 -12.30
N GLN A 267 12.19 2.55 -13.46
CA GLN A 267 11.05 1.71 -13.80
C GLN A 267 11.50 0.42 -14.47
N VAL A 268 10.82 -0.68 -14.15
CA VAL A 268 10.94 -1.98 -14.83
C VAL A 268 9.60 -2.31 -15.46
N ALA A 269 9.58 -2.65 -16.74
CA ALA A 269 8.38 -3.13 -17.42
C ALA A 269 8.00 -4.52 -16.87
N CYS A 270 6.71 -4.73 -16.65
CA CYS A 270 6.18 -5.97 -16.09
C CYS A 270 5.32 -6.68 -17.14
N PRO A 271 5.36 -8.03 -17.23
CA PRO A 271 4.39 -8.77 -18.03
C PRO A 271 2.98 -8.66 -17.43
N GLU A 272 1.97 -8.89 -18.24
CA GLU A 272 0.59 -8.96 -17.75
C GLU A 272 0.36 -10.30 -17.05
N TYR A 273 0.42 -10.29 -15.73
CA TYR A 273 0.14 -11.47 -14.89
C TYR A 273 -1.35 -11.66 -14.62
N LYS A 274 -2.12 -10.56 -14.63
CA LYS A 274 -3.59 -10.57 -14.48
C LYS A 274 -4.23 -9.57 -15.45
N GLN A 275 -5.39 -9.96 -15.99
CA GLN A 275 -6.21 -9.07 -16.82
C GLN A 275 -7.15 -8.23 -15.95
N HIS A 276 -7.29 -6.96 -16.23
CA HIS A 276 -8.33 -6.12 -15.65
C HIS A 276 -9.73 -6.67 -16.00
N ALA A 277 -10.61 -6.79 -15.02
CA ALA A 277 -11.96 -7.34 -15.21
C ALA A 277 -12.80 -6.60 -16.30
N GLY A 278 -12.46 -5.35 -16.62
CA GLY A 278 -13.10 -4.56 -17.67
C GLY A 278 -12.62 -4.88 -19.09
N ARG A 279 -11.40 -5.40 -19.29
CA ARG A 279 -10.85 -5.72 -20.62
C ARG A 279 -11.42 -7.02 -21.20
N ALA A 280 -11.66 -8.01 -20.34
CA ALA A 280 -12.25 -9.30 -20.76
C ALA A 280 -13.65 -9.19 -21.38
N LYS A 281 -14.40 -8.10 -21.10
CA LYS A 281 -15.73 -7.87 -21.69
C LYS A 281 -15.69 -7.19 -23.07
N ALA A 282 -14.59 -6.58 -23.46
CA ALA A 282 -14.45 -5.92 -24.75
C ALA A 282 -14.06 -6.91 -25.86
N GLU A 283 -13.24 -7.92 -25.57
CA GLU A 283 -12.76 -8.92 -26.52
C GLU A 283 -13.79 -10.03 -26.83
N SER A 284 -14.82 -10.21 -25.97
CA SER A 284 -15.90 -11.18 -26.23
C SER A 284 -17.07 -10.63 -27.07
N LYS A 285 -16.96 -9.41 -27.60
CA LYS A 285 -17.99 -8.74 -28.42
C LYS A 285 -17.53 -8.40 -29.86
N THR A 286 -16.38 -8.93 -30.27
CA THR A 286 -15.91 -8.96 -31.66
C THR A 286 -15.91 -10.39 -32.16
#